data_3c917629cdc0a2242365060923623d81
#
_entry.id   3c917629cdc0a2242365060923623d81
#
_cell.length_a   1.000
_cell.length_b   1.000
_cell.length_c   1.000
_cell.angle_alpha   90.00
_cell.angle_beta   90.00
_cell.angle_gamma   90.00
#
_symmetry.space_group_name_H-M   'P 1'
#
loop_
_entity.id
_entity.type
_entity.pdbx_description
1 polymer ?
#
loop_
_entity_poly.entity_id
_entity_poly.type
_entity_poly.pdbx_seq_one_letter_code
_entity_poly.pdbx_strand_id
1 'polypeptide(L)'
;NIEVIENQLKNGDIAGIIMEPIMFNTCGIMPQPGYLEKVRELCTKYGTVLIFDEVITGFRVSAGGAQGVLGISPDLTILGKALANGFAVAAIVGKKEFMNLVGEGKVIHAGTYNTQSVSMAATIATLELIKSGKPHKKIEVTGGALMQGLAEEFTKAGVVHEIVGYPSVFNVRFDLKGPTDYRSGIKANTVRYGDFAFEMLKSGIRILPRGTWFLSSAHEMSDIDKTLSVVRDVLKKGI
;
A
#
# COMPACT_ATOMS: atom_id res chain seq x y z
N ASN A 1 -3.82 -7.51 -17.29
CA ASN A 1 -3.57 -8.06 -18.64
C ASN A 1 -2.93 -6.99 -19.52
N ILE A 2 -1.65 -7.20 -19.87
CA ILE A 2 -0.84 -6.21 -20.60
C ILE A 2 -1.33 -5.96 -22.03
N GLU A 3 -1.86 -6.98 -22.70
CA GLU A 3 -2.40 -6.88 -24.07
C GLU A 3 -3.61 -5.93 -24.12
N VAL A 4 -4.46 -5.95 -23.08
CA VAL A 4 -5.60 -5.03 -22.99
C VAL A 4 -5.11 -3.59 -22.90
N ILE A 5 -4.06 -3.33 -22.11
CA ILE A 5 -3.45 -2.00 -22.00
C ILE A 5 -2.91 -1.57 -23.36
N GLU A 6 -2.09 -2.41 -23.99
CA GLU A 6 -1.51 -2.06 -25.30
C GLU A 6 -2.57 -1.78 -26.34
N ASN A 7 -3.63 -2.58 -26.41
CA ASN A 7 -4.71 -2.38 -27.37
C ASN A 7 -5.46 -1.06 -27.16
N GLN A 8 -5.62 -0.62 -25.90
CA GLN A 8 -6.20 0.69 -25.62
C GLN A 8 -5.26 1.83 -26.02
N LEU A 9 -3.97 1.71 -25.69
CA LEU A 9 -2.99 2.76 -25.97
C LEU A 9 -2.72 2.97 -27.47
N LYS A 10 -2.87 1.93 -28.31
CA LYS A 10 -2.72 2.02 -29.77
C LYS A 10 -3.67 3.02 -30.42
N ASN A 11 -4.81 3.33 -29.81
CA ASN A 11 -5.78 4.29 -30.34
C ASN A 11 -5.27 5.73 -30.29
N GLY A 12 -4.27 6.02 -29.43
CA GLY A 12 -3.67 7.35 -29.30
C GLY A 12 -4.53 8.41 -28.61
N ASP A 13 -5.62 7.99 -27.97
CA ASP A 13 -6.60 8.86 -27.29
C ASP A 13 -6.51 8.79 -25.74
N ILE A 14 -5.56 8.02 -25.21
CA ILE A 14 -5.35 7.86 -23.76
C ILE A 14 -4.26 8.84 -23.28
N ALA A 15 -4.65 9.87 -22.56
CA ALA A 15 -3.73 10.87 -22.02
C ALA A 15 -2.86 10.31 -20.87
N GLY A 16 -3.41 9.46 -20.01
CA GLY A 16 -2.68 8.89 -18.88
C GLY A 16 -3.30 7.61 -18.33
N ILE A 17 -2.46 6.82 -17.67
CA ILE A 17 -2.87 5.66 -16.86
C ILE A 17 -2.57 5.98 -15.40
N ILE A 18 -3.58 5.90 -14.54
CA ILE A 18 -3.42 5.95 -13.09
C ILE A 18 -3.61 4.56 -12.50
N MET A 19 -2.68 4.13 -11.62
CA MET A 19 -2.77 2.83 -10.97
C MET A 19 -2.01 2.80 -9.65
N GLU A 20 -2.48 1.99 -8.70
CA GLU A 20 -1.63 1.59 -7.57
C GLU A 20 -0.53 0.65 -8.11
N PRO A 21 0.76 0.91 -7.83
CA PRO A 21 1.83 -0.03 -8.21
C PRO A 21 1.73 -1.37 -7.48
N ILE A 22 1.14 -1.37 -6.29
CA ILE A 22 0.75 -2.54 -5.50
C ILE A 22 -0.66 -2.28 -4.99
N MET A 23 -1.61 -3.16 -5.30
CA MET A 23 -3.04 -2.95 -5.01
C MET A 23 -3.37 -3.23 -3.53
N PHE A 24 -2.88 -2.41 -2.60
CA PHE A 24 -3.21 -2.56 -1.17
C PHE A 24 -4.59 -2.07 -0.80
N ASN A 25 -5.20 -1.19 -1.59
CA ASN A 25 -6.56 -0.74 -1.33
C ASN A 25 -7.59 -1.86 -1.56
N THR A 26 -7.24 -2.83 -2.40
CA THR A 26 -8.08 -3.99 -2.70
C THR A 26 -7.25 -5.27 -2.66
N CYS A 27 -7.60 -6.20 -1.80
CA CYS A 27 -7.08 -7.57 -1.74
C CYS A 27 -5.56 -7.73 -1.55
N GLY A 28 -4.73 -6.68 -1.55
CA GLY A 28 -3.27 -6.80 -1.44
C GLY A 28 -2.64 -7.61 -2.58
N ILE A 29 -2.83 -7.18 -3.83
CA ILE A 29 -2.30 -7.90 -5.00
C ILE A 29 -0.98 -7.27 -5.43
N MET A 30 0.06 -8.11 -5.45
CA MET A 30 1.38 -7.72 -5.97
C MET A 30 1.38 -7.76 -7.50
N PRO A 31 2.08 -6.82 -8.17
CA PRO A 31 2.25 -6.89 -9.62
C PRO A 31 3.01 -8.17 -10.00
N GLN A 32 2.60 -8.80 -11.09
CA GLN A 32 3.34 -9.92 -11.63
C GLN A 32 4.71 -9.47 -12.15
N PRO A 33 5.76 -10.31 -12.08
CA PRO A 33 7.09 -9.96 -12.62
C PRO A 33 7.00 -9.47 -14.07
N GLY A 34 7.65 -8.36 -14.38
CA GLY A 34 7.68 -7.75 -15.71
C GLY A 34 6.43 -6.94 -16.09
N TYR A 35 5.37 -6.97 -15.27
CA TYR A 35 4.12 -6.26 -15.61
C TYR A 35 4.29 -4.74 -15.60
N LEU A 36 4.83 -4.17 -14.53
CA LEU A 36 5.00 -2.72 -14.41
C LEU A 36 6.06 -2.17 -15.36
N GLU A 37 7.12 -2.92 -15.60
CA GLU A 37 8.13 -2.61 -16.61
C GLU A 37 7.47 -2.48 -17.97
N LYS A 38 6.60 -3.43 -18.32
CA LYS A 38 5.90 -3.41 -19.60
C LYS A 38 4.89 -2.27 -19.69
N VAL A 39 4.16 -1.96 -18.60
CA VAL A 39 3.28 -0.77 -18.53
C VAL A 39 4.10 0.50 -18.79
N ARG A 40 5.27 0.66 -18.14
CA ARG A 40 6.14 1.82 -18.35
C ARG A 40 6.63 1.92 -19.81
N GLU A 41 7.05 0.82 -20.40
CA GLU A 41 7.46 0.77 -21.81
C GLU A 41 6.33 1.22 -22.74
N LEU A 42 5.14 0.67 -22.54
CA LEU A 42 3.97 0.99 -23.37
C LEU A 42 3.57 2.46 -23.22
N CYS A 43 3.54 2.99 -21.99
CA CYS A 43 3.27 4.40 -21.75
C CYS A 43 4.28 5.30 -22.48
N THR A 44 5.56 4.96 -22.45
CA THR A 44 6.60 5.69 -23.17
C THR A 44 6.42 5.59 -24.69
N LYS A 45 6.14 4.38 -25.20
CA LYS A 45 5.94 4.11 -26.64
C LYS A 45 4.78 4.90 -27.23
N TYR A 46 3.68 5.02 -26.50
CA TYR A 46 2.45 5.64 -26.98
C TYR A 46 2.25 7.09 -26.48
N GLY A 47 3.23 7.67 -25.78
CA GLY A 47 3.15 9.05 -25.28
C GLY A 47 2.10 9.26 -24.18
N THR A 48 1.76 8.19 -23.44
CA THR A 48 0.78 8.21 -22.37
C THR A 48 1.45 8.45 -21.02
N VAL A 49 0.90 9.33 -20.18
CA VAL A 49 1.44 9.63 -18.86
C VAL A 49 1.19 8.46 -17.89
N LEU A 50 2.23 7.92 -17.26
CA LEU A 50 2.09 6.94 -16.20
C LEU A 50 2.01 7.64 -14.84
N ILE A 51 0.94 7.41 -14.10
CA ILE A 51 0.68 7.99 -12.79
C ILE A 51 0.59 6.87 -11.75
N PHE A 52 1.49 6.87 -10.76
CA PHE A 52 1.35 5.96 -9.63
C PHE A 52 0.53 6.58 -8.51
N ASP A 53 -0.54 5.91 -8.12
CA ASP A 53 -1.23 6.17 -6.85
C ASP A 53 -0.44 5.48 -5.72
N GLU A 54 0.43 6.24 -5.10
CA GLU A 54 1.19 5.82 -3.93
C GLU A 54 0.60 6.39 -2.62
N VAL A 55 -0.67 6.66 -2.58
CA VAL A 55 -1.34 7.12 -1.36
C VAL A 55 -1.19 6.11 -0.21
N ILE A 56 -1.10 4.80 -0.50
CA ILE A 56 -0.82 3.76 0.51
C ILE A 56 0.67 3.46 0.58
N THR A 57 1.33 3.26 -0.55
CA THR A 57 2.71 2.73 -0.62
C THR A 57 3.79 3.79 -0.43
N GLY A 58 3.50 5.06 -0.76
CA GLY A 58 4.44 6.18 -0.63
C GLY A 58 4.91 6.36 0.82
N PHE A 59 6.22 6.41 1.02
CA PHE A 59 6.88 6.51 2.33
C PHE A 59 6.56 5.37 3.31
N ARG A 60 5.70 4.43 2.93
CA ARG A 60 5.30 3.31 3.78
C ARG A 60 6.11 2.06 3.55
N VAL A 61 6.18 1.59 2.31
CA VAL A 61 6.93 0.36 1.97
C VAL A 61 8.45 0.60 1.97
N SER A 62 8.85 1.82 1.67
CA SER A 62 10.22 2.31 1.78
C SER A 62 10.22 3.85 1.79
N ALA A 63 11.36 4.48 2.04
CA ALA A 63 11.52 5.92 1.90
C ALA A 63 11.23 6.42 0.46
N GLY A 64 11.47 5.59 -0.53
CA GLY A 64 11.18 5.86 -1.95
C GLY A 64 9.83 5.32 -2.42
N GLY A 65 8.96 4.85 -1.51
CA GLY A 65 7.66 4.25 -1.88
C GLY A 65 7.79 2.93 -2.66
N ALA A 66 6.73 2.53 -3.33
CA ALA A 66 6.75 1.33 -4.17
C ALA A 66 7.62 1.52 -5.41
N GLN A 67 7.66 2.71 -6.01
CA GLN A 67 8.54 3.00 -7.13
C GLN A 67 10.01 2.74 -6.80
N GLY A 68 10.43 3.07 -5.57
CA GLY A 68 11.80 2.81 -5.10
C GLY A 68 12.09 1.32 -4.91
N VAL A 69 11.14 0.54 -4.41
CA VAL A 69 11.29 -0.91 -4.19
C VAL A 69 11.22 -1.68 -5.49
N LEU A 70 10.33 -1.28 -6.41
CA LEU A 70 10.09 -1.98 -7.67
C LEU A 70 11.01 -1.51 -8.81
N GLY A 71 11.75 -0.40 -8.61
CA GLY A 71 12.65 0.16 -9.62
C GLY A 71 11.95 0.78 -10.84
N ILE A 72 10.66 1.13 -10.71
CA ILE A 72 9.87 1.71 -11.80
C ILE A 72 9.54 3.16 -11.49
N SER A 73 9.94 4.08 -12.36
CA SER A 73 9.65 5.51 -12.21
C SER A 73 8.44 5.91 -13.07
N PRO A 74 7.34 6.37 -12.44
CA PRO A 74 6.22 6.96 -13.15
C PRO A 74 6.56 8.37 -13.65
N ASP A 75 5.64 8.98 -14.40
CA ASP A 75 5.75 10.39 -14.78
C ASP A 75 5.23 11.30 -13.67
N LEU A 76 4.16 10.87 -12.99
CA LEU A 76 3.56 11.54 -11.83
C LEU A 76 3.31 10.53 -10.71
N THR A 77 3.38 10.99 -9.47
CA THR A 77 3.07 10.20 -8.27
C THR A 77 2.10 10.97 -7.38
N ILE A 78 1.05 10.30 -6.91
CA ILE A 78 0.11 10.83 -5.92
C ILE A 78 0.52 10.30 -4.55
N LEU A 79 0.69 11.20 -3.59
CA LEU A 79 1.13 10.90 -2.22
C LEU A 79 0.10 11.37 -1.21
N GLY A 80 0.03 10.71 -0.06
CA GLY A 80 -0.86 11.07 1.04
C GLY A 80 -0.54 10.24 2.30
N LYS A 81 -1.49 10.08 3.18
CA LYS A 81 -1.43 9.23 4.39
C LYS A 81 -0.10 9.33 5.16
N ALA A 82 0.86 8.44 4.89
CA ALA A 82 2.16 8.40 5.55
C ALA A 82 3.01 9.68 5.31
N LEU A 83 2.69 10.45 4.28
CA LEU A 83 3.37 11.72 3.96
C LEU A 83 3.40 12.69 5.16
N ALA A 84 2.31 12.79 5.92
CA ALA A 84 2.22 13.65 7.10
C ALA A 84 1.71 12.92 8.35
N ASN A 85 1.81 11.59 8.37
CA ASN A 85 1.56 10.74 9.53
C ASN A 85 0.25 11.06 10.28
N GLY A 86 -0.86 11.23 9.53
CA GLY A 86 -2.20 11.46 10.09
C GLY A 86 -2.74 12.88 9.92
N PHE A 87 -1.91 13.87 9.61
CA PHE A 87 -2.38 15.19 9.23
C PHE A 87 -2.91 15.22 7.79
N ALA A 88 -3.96 16.02 7.56
CA ALA A 88 -4.62 16.08 6.26
C ALA A 88 -3.73 16.78 5.22
N VAL A 89 -3.13 16.01 4.35
CA VAL A 89 -2.34 16.48 3.21
C VAL A 89 -2.29 15.42 2.12
N ALA A 90 -2.27 15.89 0.88
CA ALA A 90 -1.92 15.09 -0.29
C ALA A 90 -0.99 15.92 -1.18
N ALA A 91 -0.20 15.24 -2.00
CA ALA A 91 0.70 15.88 -2.93
C ALA A 91 0.70 15.15 -4.28
N ILE A 92 0.89 15.90 -5.35
CA ILE A 92 1.25 15.38 -6.65
C ILE A 92 2.67 15.83 -6.92
N VAL A 93 3.54 14.88 -7.24
CA VAL A 93 4.94 15.11 -7.57
C VAL A 93 5.29 14.37 -8.86
N GLY A 94 6.32 14.80 -9.56
CA GLY A 94 6.73 14.10 -10.77
C GLY A 94 7.72 14.87 -11.63
N LYS A 95 7.77 14.49 -12.91
CA LYS A 95 8.69 15.08 -13.87
C LYS A 95 8.45 16.59 -14.03
N LYS A 96 9.57 17.32 -14.16
CA LYS A 96 9.55 18.79 -14.26
C LYS A 96 8.65 19.28 -15.40
N GLU A 97 8.61 18.60 -16.52
CA GLU A 97 7.79 18.96 -17.67
C GLU A 97 6.29 19.06 -17.34
N PHE A 98 5.76 18.18 -16.48
CA PHE A 98 4.37 18.22 -16.02
C PHE A 98 4.20 19.24 -14.88
N MET A 99 5.12 19.25 -13.91
CA MET A 99 5.00 20.13 -12.73
C MET A 99 5.15 21.62 -13.09
N ASN A 100 5.93 21.95 -14.11
CA ASN A 100 6.05 23.32 -14.60
C ASN A 100 4.72 23.87 -15.14
N LEU A 101 3.81 23.04 -15.65
CA LEU A 101 2.50 23.50 -16.13
C LEU A 101 1.68 24.18 -15.01
N VAL A 102 1.82 23.70 -13.78
CA VAL A 102 1.22 24.32 -12.59
C VAL A 102 1.92 25.63 -12.26
N GLY A 103 3.26 25.63 -12.24
CA GLY A 103 4.06 26.83 -11.96
C GLY A 103 3.88 27.95 -12.99
N GLU A 104 3.63 27.60 -14.25
CA GLU A 104 3.36 28.53 -15.35
C GLU A 104 1.88 28.96 -15.43
N GLY A 105 1.01 28.48 -14.54
CA GLY A 105 -0.41 28.79 -14.52
C GLY A 105 -1.24 28.16 -15.65
N LYS A 106 -0.65 27.24 -16.42
CA LYS A 106 -1.37 26.50 -17.48
C LYS A 106 -2.33 25.46 -16.91
N VAL A 107 -2.02 24.96 -15.71
CA VAL A 107 -2.87 24.05 -14.93
C VAL A 107 -3.14 24.71 -13.59
N ILE A 108 -4.43 24.94 -13.30
CA ILE A 108 -4.84 25.55 -12.03
C ILE A 108 -4.73 24.49 -10.93
N HIS A 109 -3.94 24.79 -9.90
CA HIS A 109 -3.87 24.02 -8.66
C HIS A 109 -4.19 24.96 -7.49
N ALA A 110 -5.47 25.10 -7.17
CA ALA A 110 -5.97 26.01 -6.15
C ALA A 110 -6.85 25.29 -5.13
N GLY A 111 -6.84 25.77 -3.90
CA GLY A 111 -7.68 25.27 -2.80
C GLY A 111 -7.41 26.04 -1.52
N THR A 112 -8.46 26.39 -0.78
CA THR A 112 -8.38 27.20 0.44
C THR A 112 -7.43 26.60 1.48
N TYR A 113 -7.36 25.28 1.54
CA TYR A 113 -6.54 24.55 2.52
C TYR A 113 -5.23 24.00 1.94
N ASN A 114 -4.89 24.36 0.71
CA ASN A 114 -3.59 24.00 0.13
C ASN A 114 -2.46 24.62 0.95
N THR A 115 -1.40 23.83 1.19
CA THR A 115 -0.23 24.25 1.99
C THR A 115 -0.57 24.73 3.41
N GLN A 116 -1.62 24.19 4.02
CA GLN A 116 -1.99 24.51 5.39
C GLN A 116 -0.80 24.29 6.33
N SER A 117 -0.44 25.30 7.12
CA SER A 117 0.83 25.38 7.84
C SER A 117 1.09 24.22 8.80
N VAL A 118 0.05 23.75 9.53
CA VAL A 118 0.20 22.64 10.47
C VAL A 118 0.49 21.32 9.73
N SER A 119 -0.23 21.07 8.62
CA SER A 119 0.02 19.89 7.79
C SER A 119 1.40 19.93 7.14
N MET A 120 1.88 21.11 6.73
CA MET A 120 3.23 21.25 6.18
C MET A 120 4.30 21.01 7.24
N ALA A 121 4.15 21.53 8.44
CA ALA A 121 5.07 21.26 9.56
C ALA A 121 5.12 19.76 9.90
N ALA A 122 3.96 19.10 9.95
CA ALA A 122 3.89 17.66 10.17
C ALA A 122 4.55 16.86 9.03
N THR A 123 4.36 17.31 7.78
CA THR A 123 5.02 16.72 6.60
C THR A 123 6.54 16.80 6.71
N ILE A 124 7.08 17.99 7.01
CA ILE A 124 8.53 18.19 7.15
C ILE A 124 9.09 17.29 8.24
N ALA A 125 8.51 17.30 9.43
CA ALA A 125 8.94 16.46 10.54
C ALA A 125 8.90 14.95 10.20
N THR A 126 7.84 14.51 9.52
CA THR A 126 7.70 13.12 9.06
C THR A 126 8.79 12.76 8.06
N LEU A 127 9.04 13.59 7.06
CA LEU A 127 10.04 13.32 6.03
C LEU A 127 11.47 13.31 6.61
N GLU A 128 11.78 14.15 7.59
CA GLU A 128 13.07 14.12 8.28
C GLU A 128 13.28 12.80 9.03
N LEU A 129 12.25 12.28 9.71
CA LEU A 129 12.31 10.96 10.36
C LEU A 129 12.50 9.85 9.33
N ILE A 130 11.74 9.86 8.24
CA ILE A 130 11.81 8.87 7.17
C ILE A 130 13.20 8.87 6.51
N LYS A 131 13.77 10.04 6.25
CA LYS A 131 15.11 10.20 5.67
C LYS A 131 16.19 9.50 6.50
N SER A 132 16.01 9.38 7.81
CA SER A 132 16.96 8.68 8.70
C SER A 132 16.99 7.15 8.45
N GLY A 133 15.98 6.58 7.82
CA GLY A 133 15.77 5.14 7.63
C GLY A 133 15.43 4.37 8.91
N LYS A 134 15.53 4.99 10.10
CA LYS A 134 15.28 4.32 11.39
C LYS A 134 13.86 3.75 11.50
N PRO A 135 12.78 4.49 11.11
CA PRO A 135 11.43 3.95 11.19
C PRO A 135 11.25 2.65 10.39
N HIS A 136 11.74 2.63 9.15
CA HIS A 136 11.63 1.46 8.29
C HIS A 136 12.40 0.26 8.83
N LYS A 137 13.63 0.46 9.33
CA LYS A 137 14.42 -0.61 9.94
C LYS A 137 13.72 -1.24 11.16
N LYS A 138 13.08 -0.41 12.00
CA LYS A 138 12.32 -0.92 13.14
C LYS A 138 11.10 -1.71 12.70
N ILE A 139 10.34 -1.18 11.73
CA ILE A 139 9.14 -1.85 11.19
C ILE A 139 9.52 -3.17 10.49
N GLU A 140 10.68 -3.23 9.83
CA GLU A 140 11.18 -4.47 9.21
C GLU A 140 11.27 -5.61 10.23
N VAL A 141 11.78 -5.31 11.43
CA VAL A 141 11.90 -6.30 12.51
C VAL A 141 10.53 -6.66 13.09
N THR A 142 9.77 -5.66 13.54
CA THR A 142 8.48 -5.90 14.22
C THR A 142 7.42 -6.46 13.28
N GLY A 143 7.33 -5.91 12.07
CA GLY A 143 6.38 -6.35 11.06
C GLY A 143 6.72 -7.72 10.48
N GLY A 144 8.02 -8.00 10.26
CA GLY A 144 8.49 -9.33 9.85
C GLY A 144 8.13 -10.39 10.88
N ALA A 145 8.38 -10.12 12.16
CA ALA A 145 8.00 -11.02 13.26
C ALA A 145 6.47 -11.24 13.32
N LEU A 146 5.67 -10.19 13.10
CA LEU A 146 4.21 -10.34 13.07
C LEU A 146 3.76 -11.19 11.90
N MET A 147 4.26 -10.94 10.68
CA MET A 147 3.89 -11.72 9.49
C MET A 147 4.22 -13.21 9.67
N GLN A 148 5.42 -13.49 10.17
CA GLN A 148 5.83 -14.86 10.46
C GLN A 148 4.94 -15.52 11.51
N GLY A 149 4.73 -14.86 12.65
CA GLY A 149 3.90 -15.37 13.74
C GLY A 149 2.45 -15.62 13.33
N LEU A 150 1.86 -14.71 12.52
CA LEU A 150 0.53 -14.91 11.95
C LEU A 150 0.46 -16.16 11.07
N ALA A 151 1.44 -16.36 10.17
CA ALA A 151 1.49 -17.54 9.32
C ALA A 151 1.58 -18.83 10.13
N GLU A 152 2.38 -18.83 11.20
CA GLU A 152 2.51 -19.98 12.13
C GLU A 152 1.19 -20.27 12.84
N GLU A 153 0.52 -19.26 13.42
CA GLU A 153 -0.71 -19.45 14.18
C GLU A 153 -1.87 -19.88 13.27
N PHE A 154 -2.01 -19.30 12.06
CA PHE A 154 -3.00 -19.75 11.08
C PHE A 154 -2.74 -21.19 10.62
N THR A 155 -1.48 -21.56 10.39
CA THR A 155 -1.11 -22.93 10.02
C THR A 155 -1.46 -23.92 11.13
N LYS A 156 -1.11 -23.61 12.38
CA LYS A 156 -1.44 -24.45 13.55
C LYS A 156 -2.95 -24.63 13.73
N ALA A 157 -3.74 -23.61 13.42
CA ALA A 157 -5.19 -23.66 13.49
C ALA A 157 -5.85 -24.30 12.25
N GLY A 158 -5.09 -24.75 11.26
CA GLY A 158 -5.62 -25.33 10.02
C GLY A 158 -6.34 -24.32 9.11
N VAL A 159 -6.08 -23.03 9.26
CA VAL A 159 -6.66 -21.98 8.42
C VAL A 159 -5.87 -21.89 7.12
N VAL A 160 -6.52 -22.13 5.99
CA VAL A 160 -5.94 -21.82 4.68
C VAL A 160 -5.81 -20.33 4.56
N HIS A 161 -4.59 -19.82 4.37
CA HIS A 161 -4.31 -18.39 4.37
C HIS A 161 -3.21 -18.03 3.40
N GLU A 162 -3.14 -16.74 3.08
CA GLU A 162 -2.00 -16.11 2.43
C GLU A 162 -1.72 -14.76 3.11
N ILE A 163 -0.44 -14.47 3.34
CA ILE A 163 0.05 -13.18 3.83
C ILE A 163 0.97 -12.60 2.77
N VAL A 164 0.63 -11.43 2.24
CA VAL A 164 1.35 -10.83 1.12
C VAL A 164 1.55 -9.33 1.33
N GLY A 165 2.75 -8.84 1.04
CA GLY A 165 3.11 -7.44 1.15
C GLY A 165 4.44 -7.22 1.85
N TYR A 166 4.53 -6.10 2.56
CA TYR A 166 5.74 -5.65 3.26
C TYR A 166 5.48 -5.55 4.77
N PRO A 167 6.50 -5.63 5.62
CA PRO A 167 6.35 -5.52 7.08
C PRO A 167 5.57 -4.30 7.57
N SER A 168 5.59 -3.21 6.80
CA SER A 168 4.85 -1.97 7.11
C SER A 168 3.39 -1.98 6.67
N VAL A 169 3.07 -2.76 5.64
CA VAL A 169 1.73 -2.95 5.10
C VAL A 169 1.64 -4.29 4.39
N PHE A 170 0.74 -5.15 4.84
CA PHE A 170 0.49 -6.44 4.21
C PHE A 170 -1.00 -6.77 4.24
N ASN A 171 -1.39 -7.73 3.43
CA ASN A 171 -2.75 -8.24 3.40
C ASN A 171 -2.76 -9.70 3.83
N VAL A 172 -3.76 -10.06 4.63
CA VAL A 172 -4.07 -11.44 5.03
C VAL A 172 -5.36 -11.86 4.35
N ARG A 173 -5.34 -12.98 3.66
CA ARG A 173 -6.51 -13.58 3.02
C ARG A 173 -6.77 -14.96 3.61
N PHE A 174 -8.05 -15.30 3.78
CA PHE A 174 -8.48 -16.62 4.17
C PHE A 174 -9.07 -17.38 2.99
N ASP A 175 -8.80 -18.67 2.93
CA ASP A 175 -9.34 -19.63 1.97
C ASP A 175 -9.01 -19.33 0.49
N LEU A 176 -7.97 -18.53 0.26
CA LEU A 176 -7.48 -18.19 -1.08
C LEU A 176 -5.95 -18.04 -1.08
N LYS A 177 -5.29 -18.51 -2.15
CA LYS A 177 -3.85 -18.30 -2.41
C LYS A 177 -3.62 -17.85 -3.84
N GLY A 178 -2.60 -17.00 -4.03
CA GLY A 178 -2.05 -16.60 -5.32
C GLY A 178 -3.00 -15.86 -6.26
N PRO A 179 -3.89 -14.95 -5.80
CA PRO A 179 -4.66 -14.16 -6.75
C PRO A 179 -3.74 -13.21 -7.51
N THR A 180 -3.97 -13.10 -8.81
CA THR A 180 -3.16 -12.27 -9.71
C THR A 180 -3.85 -11.00 -10.16
N ASP A 181 -5.16 -10.88 -9.88
CA ASP A 181 -5.98 -9.72 -10.22
C ASP A 181 -7.13 -9.54 -9.20
N TYR A 182 -7.85 -8.44 -9.32
CA TYR A 182 -8.99 -8.12 -8.45
C TYR A 182 -10.07 -9.22 -8.47
N ARG A 183 -10.43 -9.73 -9.65
CA ARG A 183 -11.52 -10.71 -9.81
C ARG A 183 -11.18 -12.05 -9.15
N SER A 184 -9.91 -12.44 -9.17
CA SER A 184 -9.43 -13.61 -8.42
C SER A 184 -9.33 -13.31 -6.93
N GLY A 185 -8.91 -12.09 -6.54
CA GLY A 185 -8.73 -11.68 -5.16
C GLY A 185 -10.03 -11.62 -4.34
N ILE A 186 -11.15 -11.19 -4.95
CA ILE A 186 -12.46 -11.11 -4.27
C ILE A 186 -13.07 -12.48 -3.94
N LYS A 187 -12.47 -13.58 -4.40
CA LYS A 187 -12.89 -14.95 -4.04
C LYS A 187 -12.43 -15.37 -2.64
N ALA A 188 -11.60 -14.58 -1.98
CA ALA A 188 -11.22 -14.84 -0.59
C ALA A 188 -12.45 -14.84 0.32
N ASN A 189 -12.41 -15.63 1.40
CA ASN A 189 -13.49 -15.69 2.36
C ASN A 189 -13.51 -14.44 3.26
N THR A 190 -14.11 -13.39 2.74
CA THR A 190 -14.18 -12.08 3.42
C THR A 190 -15.12 -12.10 4.62
N VAL A 191 -16.11 -13.00 4.66
CA VAL A 191 -17.01 -13.16 5.81
C VAL A 191 -16.22 -13.73 6.98
N ARG A 192 -15.56 -14.87 6.79
CA ARG A 192 -14.73 -15.51 7.82
C ARG A 192 -13.63 -14.58 8.34
N TYR A 193 -12.99 -13.84 7.44
CA TYR A 193 -11.98 -12.87 7.84
C TYR A 193 -12.60 -11.69 8.61
N GLY A 194 -13.78 -11.25 8.24
CA GLY A 194 -14.53 -10.21 8.94
C GLY A 194 -14.88 -10.61 10.38
N ASP A 195 -15.34 -11.86 10.58
CA ASP A 195 -15.62 -12.42 11.91
C ASP A 195 -14.34 -12.51 12.75
N PHE A 196 -13.23 -12.95 12.16
CA PHE A 196 -11.91 -12.92 12.80
C PHE A 196 -11.54 -11.50 13.22
N ALA A 197 -11.66 -10.51 12.32
CA ALA A 197 -11.33 -9.13 12.62
C ALA A 197 -12.22 -8.53 13.73
N PHE A 198 -13.47 -8.91 13.78
CA PHE A 198 -14.40 -8.50 14.83
C PHE A 198 -14.04 -9.09 16.20
N GLU A 199 -13.68 -10.36 16.28
CA GLU A 199 -13.23 -10.98 17.53
C GLU A 199 -11.87 -10.42 17.99
N MET A 200 -10.95 -10.11 17.06
CA MET A 200 -9.71 -9.39 17.37
C MET A 200 -10.01 -8.02 17.99
N LEU A 201 -10.97 -7.26 17.43
CA LEU A 201 -11.37 -5.95 17.95
C LEU A 201 -11.95 -6.06 19.37
N LYS A 202 -12.82 -7.04 19.64
CA LYS A 202 -13.38 -7.33 20.99
C LYS A 202 -12.27 -7.66 22.00
N SER A 203 -11.16 -8.22 21.52
CA SER A 203 -9.99 -8.56 22.33
C SER A 203 -8.94 -7.44 22.39
N GLY A 204 -9.28 -6.23 21.91
CA GLY A 204 -8.45 -5.03 22.00
C GLY A 204 -7.41 -4.88 20.90
N ILE A 205 -7.48 -5.67 19.83
CA ILE A 205 -6.61 -5.56 18.64
C ILE A 205 -7.43 -5.11 17.43
N ARG A 206 -7.19 -3.88 16.98
CA ARG A 206 -7.88 -3.33 15.82
C ARG A 206 -7.14 -3.66 14.53
N ILE A 207 -7.79 -4.41 13.66
CA ILE A 207 -7.35 -4.68 12.29
C ILE A 207 -8.47 -4.31 11.30
N LEU A 208 -8.13 -4.17 10.02
CA LEU A 208 -9.15 -3.87 9.02
C LEU A 208 -9.87 -5.16 8.59
N PRO A 209 -11.21 -5.15 8.51
CA PRO A 209 -12.00 -6.35 8.16
C PRO A 209 -11.79 -6.82 6.73
N ARG A 210 -11.12 -6.04 5.88
CA ARG A 210 -10.76 -6.38 4.50
C ARG A 210 -9.36 -7.01 4.34
N GLY A 211 -8.71 -7.36 5.45
CA GLY A 211 -7.45 -8.09 5.44
C GLY A 211 -6.17 -7.25 5.47
N THR A 212 -6.23 -5.94 5.30
CA THR A 212 -5.03 -5.10 5.30
C THR A 212 -4.57 -4.77 6.71
N TRP A 213 -3.30 -5.02 6.98
CA TRP A 213 -2.61 -4.70 8.23
C TRP A 213 -1.63 -3.56 8.01
N PHE A 214 -1.53 -2.68 9.00
CA PHE A 214 -0.59 -1.56 8.98
C PHE A 214 0.21 -1.53 10.27
N LEU A 215 1.53 -1.46 10.14
CA LEU A 215 2.44 -1.24 11.27
C LEU A 215 3.11 0.11 11.17
N SER A 216 3.49 0.64 12.31
CA SER A 216 4.30 1.85 12.43
C SER A 216 5.52 1.58 13.32
N SER A 217 6.48 2.50 13.29
CA SER A 217 7.65 2.42 14.18
C SER A 217 7.33 2.64 15.66
N ALA A 218 6.07 2.95 16.00
CA ALA A 218 5.61 3.01 17.40
C ALA A 218 5.34 1.63 18.00
N HIS A 219 5.11 0.61 17.17
CA HIS A 219 4.91 -0.75 17.68
C HIS A 219 6.22 -1.34 18.20
N GLU A 220 6.13 -1.96 19.39
CA GLU A 220 7.22 -2.70 20.03
C GLU A 220 6.98 -4.21 19.90
N MET A 221 8.01 -5.03 20.21
CA MET A 221 7.85 -6.50 20.20
C MET A 221 6.77 -6.97 21.17
N SER A 222 6.57 -6.32 22.29
CA SER A 222 5.48 -6.61 23.22
C SER A 222 4.08 -6.46 22.62
N ASP A 223 3.90 -5.52 21.65
CA ASP A 223 2.64 -5.37 20.92
C ASP A 223 2.45 -6.54 19.96
N ILE A 224 3.53 -7.00 19.34
CA ILE A 224 3.51 -8.17 18.46
C ILE A 224 3.16 -9.43 19.24
N ASP A 225 3.82 -9.67 20.37
CA ASP A 225 3.57 -10.82 21.25
C ASP A 225 2.12 -10.84 21.74
N LYS A 226 1.60 -9.68 22.19
CA LYS A 226 0.20 -9.51 22.58
C LYS A 226 -0.73 -9.81 21.41
N THR A 227 -0.45 -9.29 20.21
CA THR A 227 -1.27 -9.52 19.04
C THR A 227 -1.34 -11.00 18.69
N LEU A 228 -0.21 -11.70 18.64
CA LEU A 228 -0.14 -13.13 18.36
C LEU A 228 -0.84 -13.98 19.44
N SER A 229 -0.75 -13.59 20.71
CA SER A 229 -1.50 -14.23 21.79
C SER A 229 -3.01 -14.12 21.56
N VAL A 230 -3.50 -12.92 21.22
CA VAL A 230 -4.93 -12.70 20.93
C VAL A 230 -5.36 -13.48 19.68
N VAL A 231 -4.54 -13.49 18.60
CA VAL A 231 -4.80 -14.30 17.39
C VAL A 231 -5.03 -15.77 17.77
N ARG A 232 -4.13 -16.34 18.56
CA ARG A 232 -4.22 -17.73 19.03
C ARG A 232 -5.54 -18.01 19.76
N ASP A 233 -5.93 -17.09 20.67
CA ASP A 233 -7.14 -17.27 21.47
C ASP A 233 -8.41 -17.09 20.64
N VAL A 234 -8.40 -16.21 19.64
CA VAL A 234 -9.50 -16.03 18.69
C VAL A 234 -9.66 -17.26 17.81
N LEU A 235 -8.56 -17.81 17.30
CA LEU A 235 -8.60 -19.01 16.45
C LEU A 235 -9.12 -20.26 17.18
N LYS A 236 -8.88 -20.40 18.49
CA LYS A 236 -9.44 -21.48 19.33
C LYS A 236 -10.98 -21.45 19.40
N LYS A 237 -11.63 -20.33 19.09
CA LYS A 237 -13.09 -20.20 19.07
C LYS A 237 -13.72 -20.82 17.82
N GLY A 238 -12.93 -21.33 16.87
CA GLY A 238 -13.43 -22.00 15.66
C GLY A 238 -13.80 -21.06 14.52
N ILE A 239 -13.13 -19.93 14.43
CA ILE A 239 -13.33 -18.93 13.36
C ILE A 239 -12.62 -19.36 12.07
#